data_3b492a97077bd23c6551f38fe6ef016a
#
_entry.id   3b492a97077bd23c6551f38fe6ef016a
#
_cell.length_a   1.000
_cell.length_b   1.000
_cell.length_c   1.000
_cell.angle_alpha   90.00
_cell.angle_beta   90.00
_cell.angle_gamma   90.00
#
_symmetry.space_group_name_H-M   'P 1'
#
loop_
_entity.id
_entity.type
_entity.pdbx_description
1 polymer ?
#
loop_
_entity_poly.entity_id
_entity_poly.type
_entity_poly.pdbx_seq_one_letter_code
_entity_poly.pdbx_strand_id
1 'polypeptide(L)'
;MQTRTVYMKQLENLDSLLSDLASNTALDIRKTARGLAGDKACAQEVCEDGAVVSRMRSDIEGLCLDIMLMQQPLIGADLRFVSGSFRVVSDLCHIAEKAASIAKLAQRIPAETY
;
A
#
# COMPACT_ATOMS: atom_id res chain seq x y z
N MET A 1 -16.53 24.09 13.93
CA MET A 1 -16.75 22.92 14.79
C MET A 1 -16.85 21.65 14.00
N GLN A 2 -17.85 21.55 13.12
CA GLN A 2 -17.99 20.38 12.25
C GLN A 2 -16.77 20.18 11.35
N THR A 3 -16.21 21.28 10.87
CA THR A 3 -15.01 21.26 10.02
C THR A 3 -13.83 20.58 10.72
N ARG A 4 -13.64 20.88 12.00
CA ARG A 4 -12.56 20.27 12.77
C ARG A 4 -12.77 18.77 12.96
N THR A 5 -14.02 18.36 13.23
CA THR A 5 -14.34 16.94 13.38
C THR A 5 -14.12 16.19 12.07
N VAL A 6 -14.54 16.76 10.94
CA VAL A 6 -14.31 16.18 9.62
C VAL A 6 -12.82 16.03 9.35
N TYR A 7 -12.04 17.06 9.64
CA TYR A 7 -10.60 17.06 9.47
C TYR A 7 -9.93 15.95 10.27
N MET A 8 -10.27 15.83 11.55
CA MET A 8 -9.71 14.80 12.41
C MET A 8 -10.04 13.40 11.88
N LYS A 9 -11.27 13.19 11.40
CA LYS A 9 -11.65 11.91 10.80
C LYS A 9 -10.89 11.63 9.53
N GLN A 10 -10.64 12.64 8.71
CA GLN A 10 -9.83 12.47 7.50
C GLN A 10 -8.42 12.01 7.83
N LEU A 11 -7.80 12.59 8.85
CA LEU A 11 -6.45 12.19 9.28
C LEU A 11 -6.46 10.75 9.83
N GLU A 12 -7.47 10.39 10.60
CA GLU A 12 -7.62 9.03 11.11
C GLU A 12 -7.80 8.03 9.97
N ASN A 13 -8.62 8.38 8.98
CA ASN A 13 -8.84 7.55 7.81
C ASN A 13 -7.55 7.36 7.00
N LEU A 14 -6.79 8.43 6.85
CA LEU A 14 -5.50 8.37 6.15
C LEU A 14 -4.55 7.41 6.85
N ASP A 15 -4.44 7.52 8.16
CA ASP A 15 -3.61 6.61 8.96
C ASP A 15 -4.05 5.16 8.79
N SER A 16 -5.35 4.91 8.84
CA SER A 16 -5.93 3.57 8.68
C SER A 16 -5.64 2.99 7.29
N LEU A 17 -5.81 3.80 6.24
CA LEU A 17 -5.54 3.36 4.86
C LEU A 17 -4.06 3.05 4.65
N LEU A 18 -3.17 3.85 5.22
CA LEU A 18 -1.73 3.60 5.16
C LEU A 18 -1.37 2.29 5.85
N SER A 19 -1.97 2.04 7.02
CA SER A 19 -1.75 0.80 7.77
C SER A 19 -2.25 -0.40 6.99
N ASP A 20 -3.40 -0.28 6.32
CA ASP A 20 -3.95 -1.36 5.50
C ASP A 20 -3.02 -1.69 4.33
N LEU A 21 -2.50 -0.67 3.66
CA LEU A 21 -1.56 -0.88 2.55
C LEU A 21 -0.27 -1.52 3.04
N ALA A 22 0.26 -1.08 4.17
CA ALA A 22 1.47 -1.66 4.75
C ALA A 22 1.26 -3.13 5.11
N SER A 23 0.11 -3.46 5.71
CA SER A 23 -0.24 -4.84 6.05
C SER A 23 -0.39 -5.71 4.81
N ASN A 24 -1.03 -5.19 3.77
CA ASN A 24 -1.19 -5.90 2.49
C ASN A 24 0.16 -6.18 1.84
N THR A 25 1.05 -5.19 1.85
CA THR A 25 2.40 -5.32 1.29
C THR A 25 3.22 -6.35 2.07
N ALA A 26 3.14 -6.33 3.40
CA ALA A 26 3.83 -7.30 4.24
C ALA A 26 3.33 -8.73 3.95
N LEU A 27 2.03 -8.89 3.73
CA LEU A 27 1.45 -10.18 3.38
C LEU A 27 1.96 -10.66 2.02
N ASP A 28 2.05 -9.76 1.03
CA ASP A 28 2.60 -10.08 -0.28
C ASP A 28 4.05 -10.56 -0.19
N ILE A 29 4.86 -9.94 0.66
CA ILE A 29 6.24 -10.38 0.89
C ILE A 29 6.26 -11.81 1.44
N ARG A 30 5.42 -12.10 2.43
CA ARG A 30 5.35 -13.44 3.03
C ARG A 30 4.89 -14.48 2.03
N LYS A 31 3.88 -14.16 1.23
CA LYS A 31 3.38 -15.06 0.17
C LYS A 31 4.43 -15.30 -0.90
N THR A 32 5.20 -14.26 -1.25
CA THR A 32 6.29 -14.39 -2.21
C THR A 32 7.35 -15.35 -1.70
N ALA A 33 7.71 -15.27 -0.41
CA ALA A 33 8.66 -16.20 0.20
C ALA A 33 8.15 -17.64 0.13
N ARG A 34 6.85 -17.86 0.40
CA ARG A 34 6.23 -19.19 0.27
C ARG A 34 6.24 -19.66 -1.17
N GLY A 35 5.99 -18.76 -2.12
CA GLY A 35 6.03 -19.07 -3.54
C GLY A 35 7.41 -19.54 -3.97
N LEU A 36 8.45 -18.90 -3.47
CA LEU A 36 9.83 -19.31 -3.73
C LEU A 36 10.13 -20.69 -3.11
N ALA A 37 9.48 -21.02 -2.02
CA ALA A 37 9.62 -22.34 -1.37
C ALA A 37 8.75 -23.42 -2.03
N GLY A 38 8.01 -23.10 -3.08
CA GLY A 38 7.24 -24.09 -3.84
C GLY A 38 5.72 -23.93 -3.79
N ASP A 39 5.20 -23.01 -2.98
CA ASP A 39 3.76 -22.77 -2.92
C ASP A 39 3.32 -21.85 -4.06
N LYS A 40 2.98 -22.45 -5.19
CA LYS A 40 2.62 -21.69 -6.40
C LYS A 40 1.30 -20.95 -6.24
N ALA A 41 0.40 -21.42 -5.39
CA ALA A 41 -0.85 -20.70 -5.13
C ALA A 41 -0.58 -19.35 -4.46
N CYS A 42 0.35 -19.31 -3.51
CA CYS A 42 0.78 -18.06 -2.88
C CYS A 42 1.39 -17.10 -3.90
N ALA A 43 2.25 -17.60 -4.78
CA ALA A 43 2.84 -16.78 -5.84
C ALA A 43 1.78 -16.20 -6.76
N GLN A 44 0.77 -16.99 -7.11
CA GLN A 44 -0.34 -16.53 -7.96
C GLN A 44 -1.14 -15.43 -7.29
N GLU A 45 -1.40 -15.55 -6.00
CA GLU A 45 -2.13 -14.53 -5.25
C GLU A 45 -1.40 -13.18 -5.27
N VAL A 46 -0.08 -13.20 -5.13
CA VAL A 46 0.73 -11.97 -5.21
C VAL A 46 0.65 -11.36 -6.60
N CYS A 47 0.72 -12.17 -7.64
CA CYS A 47 0.60 -11.69 -9.02
C CYS A 47 -0.75 -11.02 -9.28
N GLU A 48 -1.81 -11.50 -8.62
CA GLU A 48 -3.16 -10.96 -8.80
C GLU A 48 -3.45 -9.73 -7.93
N ASP A 49 -2.59 -9.43 -6.95
CA ASP A 49 -2.83 -8.36 -5.98
C ASP A 49 -2.57 -6.95 -6.53
N GLY A 50 -2.01 -6.83 -7.72
CA GLY A 50 -1.66 -5.53 -8.30
C GLY A 50 -2.83 -4.57 -8.41
N ALA A 51 -4.01 -5.05 -8.78
CA ALA A 51 -5.20 -4.22 -8.90
C ALA A 51 -5.67 -3.69 -7.54
N VAL A 52 -5.55 -4.52 -6.49
CA VAL A 52 -5.90 -4.14 -5.12
C VAL A 52 -4.95 -3.04 -4.63
N VAL A 53 -3.65 -3.22 -4.83
CA VAL A 53 -2.62 -2.25 -4.45
C VAL A 53 -2.85 -0.92 -5.18
N SER A 54 -3.14 -0.96 -6.48
CA SER A 54 -3.42 0.24 -7.27
C SER A 54 -4.62 1.01 -6.74
N ARG A 55 -5.68 0.31 -6.34
CA ARG A 55 -6.86 0.93 -5.76
C ARG A 55 -6.54 1.57 -4.41
N MET A 56 -5.80 0.85 -3.56
CA MET A 56 -5.39 1.38 -2.26
C MET A 56 -4.56 2.65 -2.43
N ARG A 57 -3.66 2.66 -3.39
CA ARG A 57 -2.85 3.85 -3.72
C ARG A 57 -3.73 5.02 -4.13
N SER A 58 -4.68 4.78 -5.04
CA SER A 58 -5.60 5.81 -5.50
C SER A 58 -6.42 6.40 -4.37
N ASP A 59 -6.93 5.55 -3.48
CA ASP A 59 -7.75 5.98 -2.35
C ASP A 59 -6.93 6.86 -1.40
N ILE A 60 -5.70 6.47 -1.11
CA ILE A 60 -4.82 7.21 -0.21
C ILE A 60 -4.43 8.56 -0.82
N GLU A 61 -4.01 8.56 -2.08
CA GLU A 61 -3.61 9.80 -2.77
C GLU A 61 -4.79 10.75 -2.90
N GLY A 62 -5.97 10.22 -3.21
CA GLY A 62 -7.19 11.01 -3.28
C GLY A 62 -7.54 11.66 -1.94
N LEU A 63 -7.42 10.91 -0.86
CA LEU A 63 -7.69 11.46 0.47
C LEU A 63 -6.66 12.53 0.85
N CYS A 64 -5.39 12.31 0.54
CA CYS A 64 -4.34 13.31 0.77
C CYS A 64 -4.66 14.62 0.04
N LEU A 65 -5.09 14.52 -1.23
CA LEU A 65 -5.46 15.69 -2.01
C LEU A 65 -6.68 16.40 -1.41
N ASP A 66 -7.68 15.66 -0.99
CA ASP A 66 -8.87 16.22 -0.35
C ASP A 66 -8.51 16.99 0.91
N ILE A 67 -7.63 16.43 1.74
CA ILE A 67 -7.17 17.10 2.96
C ILE A 67 -6.44 18.39 2.61
N MET A 68 -5.55 18.35 1.62
CA MET A 68 -4.79 19.52 1.21
C MET A 68 -5.67 20.63 0.66
N LEU A 69 -6.72 20.27 -0.09
CA LEU A 69 -7.61 21.25 -0.70
C LEU A 69 -8.58 21.85 0.31
N MET A 70 -9.05 21.05 1.27
CA MET A 70 -10.08 21.50 2.21
C MET A 70 -9.51 22.17 3.45
N GLN A 71 -8.28 21.89 3.81
CA GLN A 71 -7.67 22.34 5.06
C GLN A 71 -6.52 23.31 4.79
N GLN A 72 -6.83 24.45 4.20
CA GLN A 72 -5.81 25.46 3.93
C GLN A 72 -5.89 26.59 4.96
N PRO A 73 -4.75 26.99 5.53
CA PRO A 73 -3.43 26.43 5.34
C PRO A 73 -3.23 25.14 6.16
N LEU A 74 -2.57 24.17 5.54
CA LEU A 74 -2.15 22.95 6.23
C LEU A 74 -0.70 23.16 6.67
N ILE A 75 -0.45 23.10 7.97
CA ILE A 75 0.86 23.46 8.53
C ILE A 75 1.36 22.45 9.56
N GLY A 76 2.65 22.56 9.89
CA GLY A 76 3.26 21.82 10.98
C GLY A 76 3.26 20.31 10.78
N ALA A 77 2.97 19.60 11.88
CA ALA A 77 2.99 18.14 11.88
C ALA A 77 1.99 17.53 10.89
N ASP A 78 0.82 18.17 10.73
CA ASP A 78 -0.20 17.68 9.80
C ASP A 78 0.27 17.79 8.35
N LEU A 79 0.94 18.89 7.99
CA LEU A 79 1.51 19.03 6.66
C LEU A 79 2.57 17.96 6.40
N ARG A 80 3.43 17.71 7.39
CA ARG A 80 4.47 16.67 7.27
C ARG A 80 3.86 15.29 7.16
N PHE A 81 2.79 15.00 7.92
CA PHE A 81 2.10 13.72 7.85
C PHE A 81 1.49 13.49 6.46
N VAL A 82 0.73 14.46 5.96
CA VAL A 82 0.07 14.32 4.66
C VAL A 82 1.09 14.27 3.52
N SER A 83 2.10 15.15 3.55
CA SER A 83 3.17 15.13 2.54
C SER A 83 3.97 13.84 2.57
N GLY A 84 4.32 13.37 3.76
CA GLY A 84 5.05 12.11 3.94
C GLY A 84 4.26 10.92 3.49
N SER A 85 2.94 10.98 3.57
CA SER A 85 2.06 9.89 3.13
C SER A 85 2.20 9.58 1.64
N PHE A 86 2.39 10.59 0.80
CA PHE A 86 2.64 10.37 -0.63
C PHE A 86 3.90 9.54 -0.85
N ARG A 87 4.94 9.82 -0.09
CA ARG A 87 6.19 9.08 -0.21
C ARG A 87 6.05 7.66 0.31
N VAL A 88 5.41 7.49 1.45
CA VAL A 88 5.18 6.16 2.04
C VAL A 88 4.38 5.30 1.07
N VAL A 89 3.33 5.83 0.49
CA VAL A 89 2.51 5.12 -0.51
C VAL A 89 3.35 4.69 -1.69
N SER A 90 4.16 5.60 -2.22
CA SER A 90 5.04 5.31 -3.36
C SER A 90 6.00 4.18 -3.03
N ASP A 91 6.64 4.24 -1.87
CA ASP A 91 7.61 3.23 -1.44
C ASP A 91 6.93 1.86 -1.23
N LEU A 92 5.75 1.84 -0.59
CA LEU A 92 5.01 0.59 -0.37
C LEU A 92 4.57 -0.03 -1.70
N CYS A 93 4.13 0.79 -2.66
CA CYS A 93 3.75 0.29 -3.99
C CYS A 93 4.95 -0.28 -4.73
N HIS A 94 6.13 0.33 -4.60
CA HIS A 94 7.35 -0.21 -5.18
C HIS A 94 7.71 -1.57 -4.59
N ILE A 95 7.56 -1.73 -3.27
CA ILE A 95 7.80 -3.02 -2.62
C ILE A 95 6.82 -4.06 -3.14
N ALA A 96 5.54 -3.71 -3.27
CA ALA A 96 4.53 -4.61 -3.80
C ALA A 96 4.83 -5.03 -5.25
N GLU A 97 5.29 -4.09 -6.09
CA GLU A 97 5.69 -4.37 -7.46
C GLU A 97 6.88 -5.34 -7.52
N LYS A 98 7.86 -5.14 -6.63
CA LYS A 98 9.02 -6.04 -6.56
C LYS A 98 8.60 -7.43 -6.11
N ALA A 99 7.72 -7.52 -5.13
CA ALA A 99 7.17 -8.81 -4.67
C ALA A 99 6.47 -9.53 -5.82
N ALA A 100 5.66 -8.81 -6.60
CA ALA A 100 4.97 -9.38 -7.76
C ALA A 100 5.96 -9.88 -8.82
N SER A 101 7.03 -9.13 -9.07
CA SER A 101 8.07 -9.54 -10.02
C SER A 101 8.75 -10.85 -9.57
N ILE A 102 9.06 -10.96 -8.29
CA ILE A 102 9.67 -12.18 -7.73
C ILE A 102 8.67 -13.33 -7.81
N ALA A 103 7.40 -13.07 -7.49
CA ALA A 103 6.36 -14.10 -7.55
C ALA A 103 6.18 -14.65 -8.96
N LYS A 104 6.26 -13.82 -9.98
CA LYS A 104 6.22 -14.27 -11.38
C LYS A 104 7.37 -15.20 -11.70
N LEU A 105 8.56 -14.85 -11.24
CA LEU A 105 9.74 -15.72 -11.42
C LEU A 105 9.57 -17.04 -10.67
N ALA A 106 9.03 -16.99 -9.47
CA ALA A 106 8.79 -18.20 -8.66
C ALA A 106 7.87 -19.18 -9.38
N GLN A 107 6.87 -18.68 -10.10
CA GLN A 107 5.95 -19.53 -10.85
C GLN A 107 6.62 -20.27 -12.01
N ARG A 108 7.73 -19.73 -12.52
CA ARG A 108 8.49 -20.32 -13.64
C ARG A 108 9.51 -21.36 -13.20
N ILE A 109 9.84 -21.38 -11.92
CA ILE A 109 10.83 -22.34 -11.41
C ILE A 109 10.14 -23.70 -11.23
N PRO A 110 10.72 -24.79 -11.80
CA PRO A 110 10.14 -26.12 -11.61
C PRO A 110 10.11 -26.52 -10.14
N ALA A 111 9.07 -27.25 -9.73
CA ALA A 111 8.86 -27.65 -8.34
C ALA A 111 10.03 -28.44 -7.77
N GLU A 112 10.67 -29.27 -8.56
CA GLU A 112 11.81 -30.10 -8.15
C GLU A 112 13.09 -29.30 -7.89
N THR A 113 13.07 -28.00 -8.20
CA THR A 113 14.23 -27.12 -7.96
C THR A 113 14.27 -26.60 -6.53
N TYR A 114 13.14 -26.61 -5.85
CA TYR A 114 13.02 -26.05 -4.50
C TYR A 114 13.71 -26.90 -3.43
#